data_8318743ad2c17d813a511844424660ee
#
_entry.id   8318743ad2c17d813a511844424660ee
#
_cell.length_a   1.000
_cell.length_b   1.000
_cell.length_c   1.000
_cell.angle_alpha   90.00
_cell.angle_beta   90.00
_cell.angle_gamma   90.00
#
_symmetry.space_group_name_H-M   'P 1'
#
loop_
_entity.id
_entity.type
_entity.pdbx_description
1 polymer ?
#
loop_
_entity_poly.entity_id
_entity_poly.type
_entity_poly.pdbx_seq_one_letter_code
_entity_poly.pdbx_strand_id
1 'polypeptide(L)'
;MGLDNYSIIASQVLVPPAIEAVMEDEESNVQGFLGAGHVCTIMGNLEYYPLVEKFDIPIVVTGFEPVDLLQGILMVVRQLEAGVSKVENQYARMVREEGNSSAQDAIYEVFEITDRLWRGMQVIPMSGYEVKEKYAAYDAKRKFKVDIPEAEENPECIAGEIMKGIKKPTDCSNFGTQCTPLTPLGAPMVSSEGACAAYYHFSGIAEQEQTATS
;
A
#
# COMPACT_ATOMS: atom_id res chain seq x y z
N MET A 1 22.01 -18.73 16.71
CA MET A 1 23.02 -17.78 17.19
C MET A 1 22.27 -16.59 17.77
N GLY A 2 22.50 -16.21 19.02
CA GLY A 2 21.90 -15.01 19.61
C GLY A 2 22.63 -13.78 19.09
N LEU A 3 21.92 -12.92 18.35
CA LEU A 3 22.40 -11.58 18.01
C LEU A 3 21.91 -10.63 19.11
N ASP A 4 22.78 -9.85 19.72
CA ASP A 4 22.44 -8.89 20.77
C ASP A 4 22.44 -7.43 20.28
N ASN A 5 23.00 -7.20 19.10
CA ASN A 5 23.12 -5.89 18.45
C ASN A 5 22.12 -5.64 17.33
N TYR A 6 21.06 -6.46 17.23
CA TYR A 6 20.01 -6.33 16.22
C TYR A 6 18.65 -6.16 16.90
N SER A 7 17.80 -5.34 16.31
CA SER A 7 16.39 -5.23 16.65
C SER A 7 15.61 -4.65 15.49
N ILE A 8 14.30 -4.89 15.45
CA ILE A 8 13.39 -4.46 14.37
C ILE A 8 12.18 -3.74 14.97
N ILE A 9 11.72 -2.71 14.29
CA ILE A 9 10.38 -2.15 14.47
C ILE A 9 9.50 -2.72 13.39
N ALA A 10 8.61 -3.67 13.73
CA ALA A 10 7.66 -4.21 12.80
C ALA A 10 6.58 -3.17 12.48
N SER A 11 6.48 -2.79 11.21
CA SER A 11 5.49 -1.83 10.71
C SER A 11 4.92 -2.25 9.33
N GLN A 12 5.25 -3.45 8.90
CA GLN A 12 4.76 -4.00 7.63
C GLN A 12 3.27 -4.22 7.68
N VAL A 13 2.62 -4.00 6.53
CA VAL A 13 1.18 -4.11 6.36
C VAL A 13 0.82 -5.15 5.30
N LEU A 14 -0.42 -5.63 5.33
CA LEU A 14 -0.97 -6.62 4.41
C LEU A 14 -1.90 -5.94 3.40
N VAL A 15 -1.68 -6.20 2.12
CA VAL A 15 -2.44 -5.57 1.03
C VAL A 15 -3.87 -6.11 0.91
N PRO A 16 -4.15 -7.42 1.00
CA PRO A 16 -5.50 -7.94 0.84
C PRO A 16 -6.53 -7.31 1.78
N PRO A 17 -6.31 -7.18 3.10
CA PRO A 17 -7.24 -6.50 3.99
C PRO A 17 -7.47 -5.01 3.65
N ALA A 18 -6.45 -4.34 3.10
CA ALA A 18 -6.60 -2.94 2.68
C ALA A 18 -7.46 -2.81 1.42
N ILE A 19 -7.33 -3.73 0.46
CA ILE A 19 -8.23 -3.82 -0.71
C ILE A 19 -9.66 -4.05 -0.23
N GLU A 20 -9.87 -4.98 0.69
CA GLU A 20 -11.18 -5.27 1.26
C GLU A 20 -11.79 -4.03 1.91
N ALA A 21 -11.05 -3.33 2.75
CA ALA A 21 -11.51 -2.10 3.40
C ALA A 21 -11.88 -0.97 2.42
N VAL A 22 -11.13 -0.84 1.31
CA VAL A 22 -11.47 0.11 0.24
C VAL A 22 -12.75 -0.28 -0.47
N MET A 23 -12.96 -1.58 -0.71
CA MET A 23 -14.12 -2.07 -1.46
C MET A 23 -15.39 -2.21 -0.63
N GLU A 24 -15.28 -2.30 0.71
CA GLU A 24 -16.42 -2.28 1.62
C GLU A 24 -16.99 -0.88 1.84
N ASP A 25 -16.25 0.14 1.46
CA ASP A 25 -16.73 1.51 1.53
C ASP A 25 -17.68 1.82 0.36
N GLU A 26 -18.93 2.14 0.69
CA GLU A 26 -19.99 2.39 -0.31
C GLU A 26 -19.70 3.62 -1.21
N GLU A 27 -18.84 4.53 -0.76
CA GLU A 27 -18.42 5.70 -1.54
C GLU A 27 -17.22 5.43 -2.46
N SER A 28 -16.61 4.24 -2.40
CA SER A 28 -15.43 3.91 -3.20
C SER A 28 -15.74 3.91 -4.69
N ASN A 29 -14.91 4.63 -5.45
CA ASN A 29 -14.96 4.68 -6.92
C ASN A 29 -13.88 3.82 -7.58
N VAL A 30 -13.21 2.95 -6.82
CA VAL A 30 -12.16 2.06 -7.35
C VAL A 30 -12.82 0.97 -8.19
N GLN A 31 -12.35 0.80 -9.43
CA GLN A 31 -12.90 -0.15 -10.40
C GLN A 31 -11.94 -1.30 -10.72
N GLY A 32 -10.72 -1.28 -10.22
CA GLY A 32 -9.72 -2.32 -10.44
C GLY A 32 -8.42 -2.03 -9.72
N PHE A 33 -7.60 -3.06 -9.53
CA PHE A 33 -6.33 -2.94 -8.82
C PHE A 33 -5.16 -3.44 -9.65
N LEU A 34 -4.04 -2.75 -9.51
CA LEU A 34 -2.74 -3.27 -9.88
C LEU A 34 -2.06 -3.82 -8.63
N GLY A 35 -1.92 -5.13 -8.57
CA GLY A 35 -1.25 -5.82 -7.46
C GLY A 35 0.27 -5.66 -7.54
N ALA A 36 0.90 -5.34 -6.40
CA ALA A 36 2.33 -5.10 -6.30
C ALA A 36 3.16 -6.39 -6.52
N GLY A 37 3.74 -6.54 -7.71
CA GLY A 37 4.46 -7.74 -8.10
C GLY A 37 5.60 -8.13 -7.16
N HIS A 38 6.34 -7.17 -6.59
CA HIS A 38 7.41 -7.46 -5.64
C HIS A 38 6.88 -8.08 -4.33
N VAL A 39 5.71 -7.69 -3.86
CA VAL A 39 5.03 -8.34 -2.73
C VAL A 39 4.59 -9.74 -3.12
N CYS A 40 3.99 -9.89 -4.30
CA CYS A 40 3.50 -11.18 -4.80
C CYS A 40 4.62 -12.17 -5.12
N THR A 41 5.88 -11.74 -5.33
CA THR A 41 7.01 -12.70 -5.43
C THR A 41 7.22 -13.48 -4.14
N ILE A 42 6.82 -12.93 -3.00
CA ILE A 42 6.88 -13.57 -1.68
C ILE A 42 5.55 -14.23 -1.35
N MET A 43 4.46 -13.46 -1.37
CA MET A 43 3.16 -13.90 -0.86
C MET A 43 2.34 -14.70 -1.89
N GLY A 44 2.68 -14.61 -3.18
CA GLY A 44 1.84 -15.15 -4.25
C GLY A 44 0.67 -14.23 -4.55
N ASN A 45 -0.35 -14.77 -5.21
CA ASN A 45 -1.58 -14.05 -5.56
C ASN A 45 -2.87 -14.81 -5.16
N LEU A 46 -2.75 -15.91 -4.42
CA LEU A 46 -3.89 -16.71 -4.00
C LEU A 46 -4.89 -15.92 -3.16
N GLU A 47 -4.41 -14.99 -2.33
CA GLU A 47 -5.27 -14.18 -1.45
C GLU A 47 -6.13 -13.18 -2.21
N TYR A 48 -5.88 -12.92 -3.50
CA TYR A 48 -6.69 -12.02 -4.32
C TYR A 48 -7.94 -12.70 -4.91
N TYR A 49 -7.96 -14.02 -5.06
CA TYR A 49 -9.13 -14.72 -5.64
C TYR A 49 -10.41 -14.51 -4.83
N PRO A 50 -10.41 -14.64 -3.48
CA PRO A 50 -11.61 -14.36 -2.70
C PRO A 50 -12.09 -12.91 -2.81
N LEU A 51 -11.17 -11.94 -2.98
CA LEU A 51 -11.53 -10.53 -3.15
C LEU A 51 -12.21 -10.28 -4.49
N VAL A 52 -11.67 -10.87 -5.57
CA VAL A 52 -12.29 -10.80 -6.90
C VAL A 52 -13.68 -11.42 -6.88
N GLU A 53 -13.85 -12.57 -6.23
CA GLU A 53 -15.15 -13.25 -6.11
C GLU A 53 -16.15 -12.42 -5.29
N LYS A 54 -15.70 -11.82 -4.17
CA LYS A 54 -16.56 -11.06 -3.25
C LYS A 54 -17.03 -9.74 -3.87
N PHE A 55 -16.12 -9.02 -4.54
CA PHE A 55 -16.37 -7.64 -4.97
C PHE A 55 -16.57 -7.47 -6.48
N ASP A 56 -16.45 -8.54 -7.25
CA ASP A 56 -16.50 -8.51 -8.72
C ASP A 56 -15.60 -7.42 -9.32
N ILE A 57 -14.32 -7.39 -8.89
CA ILE A 57 -13.35 -6.37 -9.27
C ILE A 57 -12.07 -7.00 -9.84
N PRO A 58 -11.56 -6.53 -11.00
CA PRO A 58 -10.33 -7.07 -11.58
C PRO A 58 -9.11 -6.71 -10.75
N ILE A 59 -8.22 -7.68 -10.54
CA ILE A 59 -6.90 -7.49 -9.90
C ILE A 59 -5.83 -8.05 -10.82
N VAL A 60 -4.90 -7.20 -11.26
CA VAL A 60 -3.78 -7.60 -12.13
C VAL A 60 -2.46 -7.39 -11.40
N VAL A 61 -1.72 -8.46 -11.15
CA VAL A 61 -0.38 -8.39 -10.57
C VAL A 61 0.62 -7.92 -11.62
N THR A 62 1.37 -6.84 -11.34
CA THR A 62 2.31 -6.23 -12.29
C THR A 62 3.72 -6.05 -11.72
N GLY A 63 4.72 -6.00 -12.61
CA GLY A 63 6.01 -5.41 -12.31
C GLY A 63 5.93 -3.89 -12.24
N PHE A 64 7.07 -3.25 -11.96
CA PHE A 64 7.17 -1.79 -11.78
C PHE A 64 7.83 -1.07 -12.97
N GLU A 65 8.27 -1.82 -13.98
CA GLU A 65 8.80 -1.20 -15.19
C GLU A 65 7.69 -0.54 -16.00
N PRO A 66 7.97 0.54 -16.72
CA PRO A 66 6.92 1.27 -17.47
C PRO A 66 6.08 0.39 -18.38
N VAL A 67 6.70 -0.59 -19.06
CA VAL A 67 5.98 -1.54 -19.93
C VAL A 67 5.10 -2.49 -19.13
N ASP A 68 5.57 -2.96 -17.96
CA ASP A 68 4.78 -3.82 -17.08
C ASP A 68 3.52 -3.10 -16.60
N LEU A 69 3.67 -1.86 -16.15
CA LEU A 69 2.55 -1.04 -15.69
C LEU A 69 1.53 -0.77 -16.80
N LEU A 70 1.99 -0.39 -17.99
CA LEU A 70 1.11 -0.17 -19.15
C LEU A 70 0.36 -1.44 -19.56
N GLN A 71 1.03 -2.59 -19.54
CA GLN A 71 0.40 -3.87 -19.82
C GLN A 71 -0.63 -4.24 -18.74
N GLY A 72 -0.30 -4.04 -17.45
CA GLY A 72 -1.22 -4.27 -16.34
C GLY A 72 -2.46 -3.39 -16.43
N ILE A 73 -2.31 -2.10 -16.71
CA ILE A 73 -3.43 -1.17 -16.93
C ILE A 73 -4.30 -1.66 -18.10
N LEU A 74 -3.68 -2.03 -19.21
CA LEU A 74 -4.41 -2.55 -20.37
C LEU A 74 -5.20 -3.81 -20.04
N MET A 75 -4.63 -4.72 -19.22
CA MET A 75 -5.30 -5.95 -18.78
C MET A 75 -6.52 -5.63 -17.91
N VAL A 76 -6.39 -4.70 -16.93
CA VAL A 76 -7.53 -4.25 -16.12
C VAL A 76 -8.62 -3.64 -16.98
N VAL A 77 -8.28 -2.71 -17.88
CA VAL A 77 -9.25 -2.06 -18.77
C VAL A 77 -9.99 -3.08 -19.66
N ARG A 78 -9.27 -4.05 -20.21
CA ARG A 78 -9.89 -5.12 -21.01
C ARG A 78 -10.88 -5.98 -20.22
N GLN A 79 -10.59 -6.26 -18.97
CA GLN A 79 -11.52 -6.97 -18.09
C GLN A 79 -12.78 -6.14 -17.85
N LEU A 80 -12.62 -4.84 -17.53
CA LEU A 80 -13.73 -3.91 -17.33
C LEU A 80 -14.60 -3.78 -18.58
N GLU A 81 -13.99 -3.62 -19.75
CA GLU A 81 -14.73 -3.53 -21.03
C GLU A 81 -15.47 -4.83 -21.37
N ALA A 82 -14.92 -5.98 -20.99
CA ALA A 82 -15.53 -7.28 -21.20
C ALA A 82 -16.59 -7.63 -20.15
N GLY A 83 -16.74 -6.84 -19.08
CA GLY A 83 -17.62 -7.13 -17.95
C GLY A 83 -17.24 -8.40 -17.20
N VAL A 84 -15.94 -8.65 -17.05
CA VAL A 84 -15.41 -9.81 -16.34
C VAL A 84 -14.41 -9.36 -15.29
N SER A 85 -14.34 -10.11 -14.19
CA SER A 85 -13.40 -9.84 -13.10
C SER A 85 -12.65 -11.10 -12.74
N LYS A 86 -11.32 -11.03 -12.77
CA LYS A 86 -10.43 -12.14 -12.41
C LYS A 86 -9.08 -11.64 -11.91
N VAL A 87 -8.35 -12.52 -11.24
CA VAL A 87 -6.93 -12.32 -10.96
C VAL A 87 -6.13 -12.65 -12.23
N GLU A 88 -5.33 -11.70 -12.71
CA GLU A 88 -4.36 -11.93 -13.78
C GLU A 88 -2.94 -11.58 -13.31
N ASN A 89 -1.95 -12.27 -13.85
CA ASN A 89 -0.55 -12.10 -13.49
C ASN A 89 0.26 -11.66 -14.72
N GLN A 90 0.44 -10.34 -14.89
CA GLN A 90 1.31 -9.77 -15.90
C GLN A 90 2.79 -10.07 -15.58
N TYR A 91 3.13 -10.19 -14.29
CA TYR A 91 4.51 -10.38 -13.82
C TYR A 91 4.89 -11.87 -13.65
N ALA A 92 4.33 -12.75 -14.48
CA ALA A 92 4.48 -14.21 -14.38
C ALA A 92 5.96 -14.68 -14.48
N ARG A 93 6.87 -13.83 -15.01
CA ARG A 93 8.30 -14.14 -15.03
C ARG A 93 8.91 -14.20 -13.62
N MET A 94 8.31 -13.57 -12.62
CA MET A 94 8.80 -13.49 -11.25
C MET A 94 7.80 -14.02 -10.21
N VAL A 95 6.52 -13.85 -10.44
CA VAL A 95 5.46 -14.19 -9.49
C VAL A 95 4.88 -15.56 -9.81
N ARG A 96 4.92 -16.46 -8.83
CA ARG A 96 4.21 -17.73 -8.81
C ARG A 96 2.94 -17.58 -8.00
N GLU A 97 1.94 -18.39 -8.31
CA GLU A 97 0.64 -18.33 -7.65
C GLU A 97 0.74 -18.51 -6.13
N GLU A 98 1.55 -19.50 -5.69
CA GLU A 98 1.78 -19.80 -4.28
C GLU A 98 2.84 -18.89 -3.64
N GLY A 99 3.54 -18.09 -4.43
CA GLY A 99 4.65 -17.27 -3.96
C GLY A 99 5.91 -18.07 -3.62
N ASN A 100 6.63 -17.62 -2.59
CA ASN A 100 7.86 -18.25 -2.08
C ASN A 100 7.60 -18.85 -0.70
N SER A 101 7.34 -20.14 -0.63
CA SER A 101 7.01 -20.84 0.62
C SER A 101 8.10 -20.69 1.69
N SER A 102 9.37 -20.78 1.32
CA SER A 102 10.47 -20.63 2.29
C SER A 102 10.51 -19.22 2.92
N ALA A 103 10.20 -18.19 2.14
CA ALA A 103 10.11 -16.82 2.65
C ALA A 103 8.86 -16.62 3.52
N GLN A 104 7.73 -17.20 3.11
CA GLN A 104 6.50 -17.20 3.91
C GLN A 104 6.69 -17.92 5.24
N ASP A 105 7.33 -19.09 5.25
CA ASP A 105 7.64 -19.83 6.47
C ASP A 105 8.49 -18.98 7.43
N ALA A 106 9.50 -18.26 6.91
CA ALA A 106 10.33 -17.38 7.73
C ALA A 106 9.54 -16.18 8.28
N ILE A 107 8.64 -15.60 7.50
CA ILE A 107 7.75 -14.52 7.94
C ILE A 107 6.84 -15.02 9.07
N TYR A 108 6.12 -16.11 8.84
CA TYR A 108 5.20 -16.66 9.83
C TYR A 108 5.89 -17.29 11.04
N GLU A 109 7.16 -17.64 10.95
CA GLU A 109 7.95 -18.04 12.11
C GLU A 109 8.21 -16.87 13.06
N VAL A 110 8.48 -15.67 12.52
CA VAL A 110 8.89 -14.50 13.31
C VAL A 110 7.73 -13.59 13.67
N PHE A 111 6.77 -13.44 12.76
CA PHE A 111 5.68 -12.47 12.89
C PHE A 111 4.33 -13.15 13.07
N GLU A 112 3.43 -12.46 13.72
CA GLU A 112 2.00 -12.77 13.77
C GLU A 112 1.19 -11.63 13.16
N ILE A 113 0.02 -11.97 12.63
CA ILE A 113 -0.88 -11.00 12.02
C ILE A 113 -1.66 -10.29 13.13
N THR A 114 -1.80 -8.97 13.01
CA THR A 114 -2.49 -8.12 13.97
C THR A 114 -3.26 -7.00 13.27
N ASP A 115 -4.13 -6.35 13.99
CA ASP A 115 -4.79 -5.13 13.55
C ASP A 115 -3.75 -4.01 13.37
N ARG A 116 -3.94 -3.17 12.36
CA ARG A 116 -3.00 -2.09 12.08
C ARG A 116 -3.73 -0.79 11.74
N LEU A 117 -3.23 0.30 12.31
CA LEU A 117 -3.65 1.65 11.94
C LEU A 117 -3.07 2.00 10.57
N TRP A 118 -3.95 2.27 9.62
CA TRP A 118 -3.62 2.78 8.29
C TRP A 118 -4.00 4.27 8.24
N ARG A 119 -3.04 5.12 7.99
CA ARG A 119 -3.29 6.56 7.90
C ARG A 119 -4.24 6.87 6.76
N GLY A 120 -5.33 7.58 7.06
CA GLY A 120 -6.41 7.88 6.13
C GLY A 120 -7.47 6.79 5.99
N MET A 121 -7.28 5.60 6.61
CA MET A 121 -8.22 4.48 6.54
C MET A 121 -8.55 3.87 7.91
N GLN A 122 -8.08 4.48 8.99
CA GLN A 122 -8.29 4.02 10.37
C GLN A 122 -7.66 2.64 10.66
N VAL A 123 -8.18 1.94 11.67
CA VAL A 123 -7.71 0.60 12.02
C VAL A 123 -8.35 -0.43 11.11
N ILE A 124 -7.52 -1.15 10.35
CA ILE A 124 -7.96 -2.27 9.52
C ILE A 124 -7.63 -3.57 10.27
N PRO A 125 -8.60 -4.42 10.56
CA PRO A 125 -8.38 -5.69 11.24
C PRO A 125 -7.43 -6.60 10.43
N MET A 126 -6.59 -7.34 11.14
CA MET A 126 -5.69 -8.37 10.56
C MET A 126 -4.84 -7.86 9.39
N SER A 127 -4.43 -6.61 9.41
CA SER A 127 -3.79 -5.95 8.27
C SER A 127 -2.32 -5.61 8.46
N GLY A 128 -1.68 -6.11 9.49
CA GLY A 128 -0.26 -5.86 9.73
C GLY A 128 0.43 -6.98 10.46
N TYR A 129 1.74 -6.84 10.62
CA TYR A 129 2.57 -7.79 11.32
C TYR A 129 3.07 -7.23 12.65
N GLU A 130 3.15 -8.10 13.67
CA GLU A 130 3.83 -7.85 14.93
C GLU A 130 4.82 -8.97 15.24
N VAL A 131 5.88 -8.64 15.98
CA VAL A 131 6.91 -9.62 16.36
C VAL A 131 6.32 -10.57 17.40
N LYS A 132 6.33 -11.87 17.12
CA LYS A 132 5.88 -12.91 18.07
C LYS A 132 6.64 -12.86 19.39
N GLU A 133 5.97 -13.22 20.48
CA GLU A 133 6.55 -13.22 21.83
C GLU A 133 7.86 -14.00 21.92
N LYS A 134 8.00 -15.09 21.19
CA LYS A 134 9.24 -15.89 21.07
C LYS A 134 10.46 -15.04 20.65
N TYR A 135 10.23 -13.96 19.92
CA TYR A 135 11.26 -13.07 19.40
C TYR A 135 11.23 -11.67 20.03
N ALA A 136 10.53 -11.50 21.16
CA ALA A 136 10.36 -10.21 21.85
C ALA A 136 11.69 -9.49 22.16
N ALA A 137 12.78 -10.23 22.38
CA ALA A 137 14.12 -9.65 22.58
C ALA A 137 14.66 -8.86 21.37
N TYR A 138 14.10 -9.10 20.18
CA TYR A 138 14.44 -8.41 18.94
C TYR A 138 13.43 -7.32 18.56
N ASP A 139 12.33 -7.19 19.29
CA ASP A 139 11.37 -6.11 19.11
C ASP A 139 11.93 -4.81 19.72
N ALA A 140 12.25 -3.86 18.85
CA ALA A 140 12.81 -2.58 19.27
C ALA A 140 11.86 -1.77 20.15
N LYS A 141 10.55 -1.86 19.92
CA LYS A 141 9.55 -1.15 20.75
C LYS A 141 9.62 -1.63 22.19
N ARG A 142 9.71 -2.94 22.41
CA ARG A 142 9.83 -3.55 23.73
C ARG A 142 11.22 -3.32 24.32
N LYS A 143 12.27 -3.55 23.51
CA LYS A 143 13.68 -3.45 23.96
C LYS A 143 14.06 -2.06 24.44
N PHE A 144 13.62 -1.02 23.72
CA PHE A 144 13.97 0.37 23.99
C PHE A 144 12.87 1.16 24.70
N LYS A 145 11.74 0.50 24.99
CA LYS A 145 10.56 1.14 25.60
C LYS A 145 10.17 2.40 24.82
N VAL A 146 10.13 2.26 23.49
CA VAL A 146 9.80 3.37 22.59
C VAL A 146 8.32 3.70 22.77
N ASP A 147 8.06 4.85 23.34
CA ASP A 147 6.74 5.46 23.34
C ASP A 147 6.55 6.11 21.97
N ILE A 148 5.72 5.50 21.12
CA ILE A 148 5.41 6.07 19.81
C ILE A 148 4.14 6.90 20.03
N PRO A 149 4.24 8.25 20.01
CA PRO A 149 3.04 9.06 20.13
C PRO A 149 2.09 8.73 18.96
N GLU A 150 0.82 8.55 19.28
CA GLU A 150 -0.22 8.49 18.24
C GLU A 150 -0.24 9.86 17.56
N ALA A 151 0.25 9.89 16.31
CA ALA A 151 0.17 11.08 15.51
C ALA A 151 -1.29 11.26 15.08
N GLU A 152 -1.93 12.31 15.57
CA GLU A 152 -3.25 12.70 15.10
C GLU A 152 -3.21 12.94 13.58
N GLU A 153 -4.22 12.46 12.88
CA GLU A 153 -4.37 12.77 11.47
C GLU A 153 -4.73 14.24 11.31
N ASN A 154 -4.12 14.90 10.34
CA ASN A 154 -4.49 16.29 10.04
C ASN A 154 -5.92 16.28 9.47
N PRO A 155 -6.90 16.97 10.12
CA PRO A 155 -8.30 16.97 9.72
C PRO A 155 -8.54 17.57 8.33
N GLU A 156 -7.58 18.34 7.81
CA GLU A 156 -7.66 18.92 6.46
C GLU A 156 -7.12 17.98 5.38
N CYS A 157 -6.56 16.83 5.76
CA CYS A 157 -6.01 15.86 4.82
C CYS A 157 -7.10 14.94 4.29
N ILE A 158 -7.33 14.97 2.98
CA ILE A 158 -8.31 14.13 2.27
C ILE A 158 -7.71 12.80 1.75
N ALA A 159 -6.67 12.29 2.39
CA ALA A 159 -5.97 11.06 1.96
C ALA A 159 -6.91 9.86 1.79
N GLY A 160 -7.87 9.68 2.71
CA GLY A 160 -8.86 8.62 2.63
C GLY A 160 -9.72 8.68 1.37
N GLU A 161 -10.21 9.87 1.01
CA GLU A 161 -11.02 10.08 -0.20
C GLU A 161 -10.19 9.83 -1.48
N ILE A 162 -8.89 10.18 -1.46
CA ILE A 162 -7.98 9.93 -2.59
C ILE A 162 -7.74 8.43 -2.77
N MET A 163 -7.51 7.70 -1.67
CA MET A 163 -7.26 6.24 -1.72
C MET A 163 -8.49 5.46 -2.19
N LYS A 164 -9.69 5.97 -1.94
CA LYS A 164 -10.96 5.41 -2.42
C LYS A 164 -11.34 5.88 -3.83
N GLY A 165 -10.50 6.67 -4.51
CA GLY A 165 -10.79 7.18 -5.85
C GLY A 165 -11.93 8.20 -5.92
N ILE A 166 -12.38 8.74 -4.78
CA ILE A 166 -13.46 9.75 -4.70
C ILE A 166 -12.93 11.11 -5.16
N LYS A 167 -11.70 11.46 -4.77
CA LYS A 167 -11.02 12.71 -5.13
C LYS A 167 -9.63 12.47 -5.70
N LYS A 168 -9.12 13.45 -6.41
CA LYS A 168 -7.73 13.51 -6.87
C LYS A 168 -6.88 14.33 -5.91
N PRO A 169 -5.56 14.15 -5.87
CA PRO A 169 -4.65 14.97 -5.07
C PRO A 169 -4.82 16.48 -5.30
N THR A 170 -5.11 16.89 -6.53
CA THR A 170 -5.34 18.29 -6.92
C THR A 170 -6.64 18.90 -6.38
N ASP A 171 -7.57 18.09 -5.87
CA ASP A 171 -8.80 18.57 -5.24
C ASP A 171 -8.58 18.95 -3.77
N CYS A 172 -7.39 18.64 -3.22
CA CYS A 172 -7.01 19.00 -1.85
C CYS A 172 -6.54 20.47 -1.79
N SER A 173 -7.15 21.27 -0.92
CA SER A 173 -6.79 22.69 -0.74
C SER A 173 -5.34 22.91 -0.29
N ASN A 174 -4.75 21.94 0.37
CA ASN A 174 -3.37 22.01 0.86
C ASN A 174 -2.34 21.48 -0.14
N PHE A 175 -2.79 20.86 -1.26
CA PHE A 175 -1.90 20.23 -2.23
C PHE A 175 -1.00 21.28 -2.92
N GLY A 176 0.32 21.04 -2.87
CA GLY A 176 1.31 21.93 -3.47
C GLY A 176 1.46 23.28 -2.77
N THR A 177 0.83 23.48 -1.61
CA THR A 177 0.93 24.69 -0.80
C THR A 177 1.47 24.40 0.59
N GLN A 178 0.62 24.05 1.54
CA GLN A 178 1.03 23.60 2.88
C GLN A 178 1.48 22.13 2.87
N CYS A 179 0.91 21.32 1.98
CA CYS A 179 1.24 19.90 1.84
C CYS A 179 2.13 19.65 0.63
N THR A 180 3.41 19.48 0.87
CA THR A 180 4.47 19.18 -0.12
C THR A 180 5.28 17.97 0.34
N PRO A 181 6.14 17.35 -0.49
CA PRO A 181 7.03 16.28 -0.05
C PRO A 181 7.98 16.67 1.10
N LEU A 182 8.25 17.97 1.27
CA LEU A 182 9.07 18.48 2.39
C LEU A 182 8.24 18.73 3.65
N THR A 183 6.95 19.00 3.50
CA THR A 183 6.01 19.28 4.59
C THR A 183 4.73 18.44 4.45
N PRO A 184 4.82 17.10 4.49
CA PRO A 184 3.66 16.24 4.22
C PRO A 184 2.64 16.32 5.37
N LEU A 185 1.37 16.57 5.04
CA LEU A 185 0.26 16.54 6.00
C LEU A 185 -0.38 15.15 6.08
N GLY A 186 -0.24 14.32 5.07
CA GLY A 186 -0.80 12.97 5.02
C GLY A 186 0.12 11.94 4.39
N ALA A 187 -0.13 10.67 4.70
CA ALA A 187 0.70 9.55 4.27
C ALA A 187 0.98 9.48 2.75
N PRO A 188 0.02 9.76 1.84
CA PRO A 188 0.27 9.73 0.40
C PRO A 188 1.26 10.79 -0.13
N MET A 189 1.65 11.77 0.70
CA MET A 189 2.65 12.79 0.35
C MET A 189 4.05 12.45 0.91
N VAL A 190 4.16 11.52 1.88
CA VAL A 190 5.43 11.18 2.54
C VAL A 190 6.37 10.40 1.63
N SER A 191 5.82 9.45 0.87
CA SER A 191 6.58 8.59 -0.03
C SER A 191 6.41 9.01 -1.48
N SER A 192 7.49 8.93 -2.27
CA SER A 192 7.43 9.15 -3.72
C SER A 192 6.50 8.18 -4.46
N GLU A 193 6.15 7.05 -3.85
CA GLU A 193 5.18 6.08 -4.36
C GLU A 193 3.73 6.43 -4.00
N GLY A 194 3.52 7.38 -3.08
CA GLY A 194 2.19 7.82 -2.70
C GLY A 194 1.53 8.67 -3.78
N ALA A 195 0.20 8.55 -3.91
CA ALA A 195 -0.56 9.24 -4.95
C ALA A 195 -0.35 10.75 -4.96
N CYS A 196 -0.33 11.41 -3.78
CA CYS A 196 -0.11 12.85 -3.70
C CYS A 196 1.31 13.26 -4.13
N ALA A 197 2.33 12.53 -3.67
CA ALA A 197 3.71 12.82 -4.05
C ALA A 197 3.95 12.59 -5.55
N ALA A 198 3.39 11.52 -6.12
CA ALA A 198 3.46 11.26 -7.56
C ALA A 198 2.81 12.40 -8.37
N TYR A 199 1.60 12.83 -7.98
CA TYR A 199 0.95 13.98 -8.62
C TYR A 199 1.77 15.25 -8.48
N TYR A 200 2.36 15.52 -7.32
CA TYR A 200 3.20 16.69 -7.09
C TYR A 200 4.40 16.72 -8.05
N HIS A 201 5.11 15.60 -8.18
CA HIS A 201 6.30 15.51 -9.02
C HIS A 201 6.00 15.57 -10.52
N PHE A 202 4.86 15.03 -10.96
CA PHE A 202 4.56 14.88 -12.39
C PHE A 202 3.48 15.86 -12.92
N SER A 203 2.87 16.67 -12.06
CA SER A 203 1.87 17.67 -12.49
C SER A 203 2.47 19.02 -12.94
N GLY A 204 3.79 19.17 -12.96
CA GLY A 204 4.47 20.43 -13.30
C GLY A 204 4.55 21.45 -12.15
N ILE A 205 3.99 21.15 -10.96
CA ILE A 205 4.07 22.05 -9.80
C ILE A 205 5.52 22.16 -9.29
N ALA A 206 6.24 21.05 -9.25
CA ALA A 206 7.64 21.02 -8.83
C ALA A 206 8.56 21.85 -9.74
N GLU A 207 8.25 21.99 -11.03
CA GLU A 207 9.01 22.83 -11.97
C GLU A 207 8.76 24.32 -11.74
N GLN A 208 7.56 24.70 -11.30
CA GLN A 208 7.21 26.11 -11.03
C GLN A 208 7.91 26.63 -9.76
N GLU A 209 8.11 25.80 -8.74
CA GLU A 209 8.85 26.20 -7.54
C GLU A 209 10.35 26.41 -7.81
N GLN A 210 10.97 25.61 -8.68
CA GLN A 210 12.38 25.76 -9.05
C GLN A 210 12.63 27.02 -9.86
N THR A 211 11.66 27.44 -10.67
CA THR A 211 11.77 28.70 -11.47
C THR A 211 11.46 29.95 -10.65
N ALA A 212 10.70 29.85 -9.55
CA ALA A 212 10.38 30.98 -8.67
C ALA A 212 11.50 31.30 -7.66
N THR A 213 12.45 30.38 -7.47
CA THR A 213 13.60 30.52 -6.54
C THR A 213 14.91 30.86 -7.26
N SER A 214 14.91 31.04 -8.58
CA SER A 214 16.04 31.44 -9.41
C SER A 214 15.91 32.90 -9.79
#